data_b15275e4cf3ae947b01dc0d93b5a55da
#
_entry.id   b15275e4cf3ae947b01dc0d93b5a55da
#
_cell.length_a   1.000
_cell.length_b   1.000
_cell.length_c   1.000
_cell.angle_alpha   90.00
_cell.angle_beta   90.00
_cell.angle_gamma   90.00
#
_symmetry.space_group_name_H-M   'P 1'
#
loop_
_entity.id
_entity.type
_entity.pdbx_description
1 polymer ?
#
loop_
_entity_poly.entity_id
_entity_poly.type
_entity_poly.pdbx_seq_one_letter_code
_entity_poly.pdbx_strand_id
1 'polypeptide(L)'
;MVTLMVSEAPAHAESSEAVAKAAQAITVRIEGATQGSGVLVKRDGTRYTVLTAWHVVSGQRPREELDIYTPDGQKHSLEAGSMRRLGEVDMAVLSFTSSNTYEVAQIGDVRTVSMGSPIYVAGFPLPTSSIPSRLMRFLDGKVIANASVSTPNGYQLLYSNQTLPGMSGGAVMNVTGQLVGIHASAERADQISESSGKAVATGTNQAVPISYYGQFV
;
A
#
# COMPACT_ATOMS: atom_id res chain seq x y z
N MET A 1 33.21 -2.06 33.11
CA MET A 1 32.48 -2.64 31.98
C MET A 1 31.94 -1.46 31.15
N VAL A 2 32.61 -1.11 30.05
CA VAL A 2 32.23 0.02 29.20
C VAL A 2 31.28 -0.52 28.14
N THR A 3 30.02 -0.12 28.20
CA THR A 3 29.02 -0.45 27.18
C THR A 3 29.29 0.45 25.97
N LEU A 4 29.83 -0.10 24.91
CA LEU A 4 29.90 0.56 23.61
C LEU A 4 28.47 0.80 23.10
N MET A 5 28.04 2.04 23.08
CA MET A 5 26.85 2.48 22.33
C MET A 5 27.24 2.43 20.85
N VAL A 6 26.74 1.46 20.11
CA VAL A 6 26.79 1.47 18.64
C VAL A 6 25.78 2.52 18.20
N SER A 7 26.27 3.68 17.78
CA SER A 7 25.47 4.67 17.07
C SER A 7 25.20 4.14 15.67
N GLU A 8 23.98 3.69 15.38
CA GLU A 8 23.56 3.44 14.01
C GLU A 8 23.62 4.77 13.24
N ALA A 9 24.39 4.78 12.17
CA ALA A 9 24.43 5.91 11.26
C ALA A 9 23.01 6.17 10.71
N PRO A 10 22.57 7.43 10.56
CA PRO A 10 21.27 7.73 9.97
C PRO A 10 21.21 7.12 8.57
N ALA A 11 20.13 6.38 8.29
CA ALA A 11 19.89 5.82 6.97
C ALA A 11 19.84 6.98 5.95
N HIS A 12 20.71 6.93 4.96
CA HIS A 12 20.75 7.93 3.90
C HIS A 12 19.50 7.83 3.04
N ALA A 13 18.95 8.98 2.65
CA ALA A 13 17.86 9.03 1.68
C ALA A 13 18.34 8.45 0.34
N GLU A 14 17.56 7.53 -0.20
CA GLU A 14 17.74 6.96 -1.54
C GLU A 14 17.31 7.97 -2.61
N SER A 15 17.79 7.81 -3.84
CA SER A 15 17.21 8.56 -4.95
C SER A 15 15.75 8.14 -5.18
N SER A 16 14.90 9.05 -5.64
CA SER A 16 13.50 8.69 -5.98
C SER A 16 13.42 7.57 -7.02
N GLU A 17 14.39 7.47 -7.91
CA GLU A 17 14.50 6.38 -8.88
C GLU A 17 14.79 5.03 -8.20
N ALA A 18 15.67 4.98 -7.19
CA ALA A 18 15.94 3.78 -6.43
C ALA A 18 14.70 3.32 -5.64
N VAL A 19 13.98 4.27 -5.01
CA VAL A 19 12.70 3.97 -4.33
C VAL A 19 11.65 3.48 -5.33
N ALA A 20 11.56 4.08 -6.52
CA ALA A 20 10.63 3.64 -7.57
C ALA A 20 10.93 2.21 -8.04
N LYS A 21 12.21 1.87 -8.20
CA LYS A 21 12.64 0.51 -8.56
C LYS A 21 12.28 -0.51 -7.47
N ALA A 22 12.50 -0.16 -6.19
CA ALA A 22 12.08 -0.99 -5.07
C ALA A 22 10.55 -1.16 -5.05
N ALA A 23 9.80 -0.07 -5.23
CA ALA A 23 8.34 -0.10 -5.31
C ALA A 23 7.84 -1.01 -6.45
N GLN A 24 8.49 -0.94 -7.62
CA GLN A 24 8.15 -1.76 -8.78
C GLN A 24 8.35 -3.26 -8.52
N ALA A 25 9.39 -3.61 -7.77
CA ALA A 25 9.71 -5.00 -7.47
C ALA A 25 8.74 -5.67 -6.48
N ILE A 26 8.02 -4.89 -5.66
CA ILE A 26 7.18 -5.40 -4.57
C ILE A 26 5.68 -5.14 -4.76
N THR A 27 5.28 -4.25 -5.69
CA THR A 27 3.88 -3.88 -5.87
C THR A 27 3.20 -4.85 -6.84
N VAL A 28 2.07 -5.40 -6.43
CA VAL A 28 1.25 -6.31 -7.23
C VAL A 28 -0.08 -5.68 -7.59
N ARG A 29 -0.68 -6.16 -8.68
CA ARG A 29 -2.00 -5.76 -9.14
C ARG A 29 -3.01 -6.82 -8.73
N ILE A 30 -4.13 -6.41 -8.16
CA ILE A 30 -5.25 -7.28 -7.78
C ILE A 30 -6.36 -7.08 -8.80
N GLU A 31 -6.87 -8.20 -9.34
CA GLU A 31 -7.92 -8.26 -10.37
C GLU A 31 -8.94 -9.34 -10.02
N GLY A 32 -10.14 -9.18 -10.55
CA GLY A 32 -11.24 -10.14 -10.38
C GLY A 32 -12.53 -9.41 -10.06
N ALA A 33 -13.30 -9.94 -9.13
CA ALA A 33 -14.53 -9.30 -8.66
C ALA A 33 -14.29 -7.89 -8.10
N THR A 34 -13.08 -7.65 -7.60
CA THR A 34 -12.62 -6.34 -7.16
C THR A 34 -11.28 -6.02 -7.82
N GLN A 35 -10.93 -4.74 -7.84
CA GLN A 35 -9.72 -4.27 -8.47
C GLN A 35 -8.96 -3.34 -7.51
N GLY A 36 -7.66 -3.58 -7.36
CA GLY A 36 -6.81 -2.80 -6.48
C GLY A 36 -5.34 -3.08 -6.69
N SER A 37 -4.57 -2.73 -5.69
CA SER A 37 -3.13 -2.96 -5.62
C SER A 37 -2.80 -3.74 -4.34
N GLY A 38 -1.61 -4.27 -4.27
CA GLY A 38 -1.09 -4.92 -3.07
C GLY A 38 0.42 -4.83 -3.00
N VAL A 39 0.98 -5.28 -1.90
CA VAL A 39 2.43 -5.25 -1.63
C VAL A 39 2.90 -6.61 -1.14
N LEU A 40 3.91 -7.17 -1.76
CA LEU A 40 4.61 -8.37 -1.29
C LEU A 40 5.38 -8.03 -0.02
N VAL A 41 5.01 -8.66 1.11
CA VAL A 41 5.61 -8.33 2.42
C VAL A 41 6.33 -9.50 3.09
N LYS A 42 6.05 -10.72 2.65
CA LYS A 42 6.70 -11.92 3.20
C LYS A 42 6.80 -13.01 2.15
N ARG A 43 7.90 -13.75 2.20
CA ARG A 43 8.09 -15.01 1.47
C ARG A 43 8.42 -16.11 2.47
N ASP A 44 7.77 -17.25 2.32
CA ASP A 44 8.04 -18.48 3.07
C ASP A 44 8.09 -19.67 2.09
N GLY A 45 9.29 -20.03 1.70
CA GLY A 45 9.50 -20.99 0.61
C GLY A 45 8.92 -20.47 -0.72
N THR A 46 7.87 -21.15 -1.20
CA THR A 46 7.12 -20.77 -2.41
C THR A 46 5.88 -19.93 -2.10
N ARG A 47 5.52 -19.75 -0.83
CA ARG A 47 4.34 -19.00 -0.42
C ARG A 47 4.68 -17.53 -0.20
N TYR A 48 3.88 -16.66 -0.80
CA TYR A 48 3.97 -15.21 -0.69
C TYR A 48 2.79 -14.64 0.08
N THR A 49 3.05 -13.64 0.93
CA THR A 49 2.03 -12.84 1.59
C THR A 49 1.97 -11.46 0.95
N VAL A 50 0.75 -11.06 0.58
CA VAL A 50 0.42 -9.75 0.03
C VAL A 50 -0.38 -8.97 1.06
N LEU A 51 -0.01 -7.72 1.33
CA LEU A 51 -0.88 -6.75 2.00
C LEU A 51 -1.67 -5.96 0.98
N THR A 52 -2.91 -5.66 1.31
CA THR A 52 -3.79 -4.76 0.55
C THR A 52 -4.73 -4.00 1.50
N ALA A 53 -5.50 -3.05 0.99
CA ALA A 53 -6.58 -2.44 1.75
C ALA A 53 -7.77 -3.41 1.86
N TRP A 54 -8.40 -3.49 3.05
CA TRP A 54 -9.53 -4.39 3.26
C TRP A 54 -10.70 -4.10 2.33
N HIS A 55 -11.03 -2.83 2.09
CA HIS A 55 -12.13 -2.47 1.19
C HIS A 55 -11.91 -2.95 -0.27
N VAL A 56 -10.67 -3.22 -0.69
CA VAL A 56 -10.36 -3.79 -2.02
C VAL A 56 -10.92 -5.19 -2.15
N VAL A 57 -10.90 -5.98 -1.07
CA VAL A 57 -11.23 -7.42 -1.10
C VAL A 57 -12.49 -7.79 -0.33
N SER A 58 -13.01 -6.89 0.50
CA SER A 58 -14.16 -7.14 1.37
C SER A 58 -15.46 -7.45 0.62
N GLY A 59 -15.58 -7.02 -0.63
CA GLY A 59 -16.75 -7.27 -1.48
C GLY A 59 -16.70 -8.59 -2.24
N GLN A 60 -15.61 -9.36 -2.15
CA GLN A 60 -15.50 -10.65 -2.85
C GLN A 60 -16.50 -11.67 -2.28
N ARG A 61 -17.25 -12.30 -3.18
CA ARG A 61 -18.22 -13.35 -2.84
C ARG A 61 -17.58 -14.73 -2.98
N PRO A 62 -18.12 -15.76 -2.29
CA PRO A 62 -17.70 -17.14 -2.50
C PRO A 62 -17.77 -17.53 -3.98
N ARG A 63 -16.70 -18.15 -4.51
CA ARG A 63 -16.52 -18.58 -5.91
C ARG A 63 -16.24 -17.48 -6.92
N GLU A 64 -16.13 -16.23 -6.53
CA GLU A 64 -15.58 -15.19 -7.39
C GLU A 64 -14.05 -15.33 -7.42
N GLU A 65 -13.48 -15.18 -8.62
CA GLU A 65 -12.04 -15.22 -8.78
C GLU A 65 -11.40 -13.92 -8.29
N LEU A 66 -10.29 -14.05 -7.62
CA LEU A 66 -9.39 -12.96 -7.26
C LEU A 66 -7.97 -13.37 -7.62
N ASP A 67 -7.39 -12.63 -8.54
CA ASP A 67 -6.07 -12.91 -9.06
C ASP A 67 -5.06 -11.85 -8.63
N ILE A 68 -3.84 -12.30 -8.39
CA ILE A 68 -2.69 -11.46 -8.08
C ILE A 68 -1.75 -11.51 -9.27
N TYR A 69 -1.46 -10.34 -9.85
CA TYR A 69 -0.46 -10.19 -10.90
C TYR A 69 0.81 -9.62 -10.30
N THR A 70 1.86 -10.42 -10.36
CA THR A 70 3.20 -10.09 -9.85
C THR A 70 3.95 -9.12 -10.77
N PRO A 71 5.09 -8.52 -10.34
CA PRO A 71 5.84 -7.55 -11.13
C PRO A 71 6.29 -8.03 -12.52
N ASP A 72 6.49 -9.33 -12.69
CA ASP A 72 6.81 -9.98 -13.97
C ASP A 72 5.58 -10.21 -14.86
N GLY A 73 4.39 -9.78 -14.42
CA GLY A 73 3.12 -9.93 -15.14
C GLY A 73 2.48 -11.32 -15.02
N GLN A 74 3.06 -12.23 -14.24
CA GLN A 74 2.47 -13.55 -14.02
C GLN A 74 1.21 -13.46 -13.16
N LYS A 75 0.21 -14.25 -13.54
CA LYS A 75 -1.06 -14.39 -12.84
C LYS A 75 -0.98 -15.52 -11.82
N HIS A 76 -1.38 -15.23 -10.61
CA HIS A 76 -1.49 -16.20 -9.51
C HIS A 76 -2.89 -16.14 -8.91
N SER A 77 -3.51 -17.31 -8.74
CA SER A 77 -4.78 -17.39 -8.01
C SER A 77 -4.54 -17.27 -6.52
N LEU A 78 -5.48 -16.64 -5.83
CA LEU A 78 -5.48 -16.55 -4.38
C LEU A 78 -5.60 -17.93 -3.74
N GLU A 79 -4.81 -18.24 -2.72
CA GLU A 79 -5.01 -19.44 -1.91
C GLU A 79 -6.37 -19.38 -1.19
N ALA A 80 -7.15 -20.44 -1.32
CA ALA A 80 -8.47 -20.54 -0.69
C ALA A 80 -8.35 -20.32 0.85
N GLY A 81 -9.17 -19.40 1.38
CA GLY A 81 -9.22 -19.10 2.81
C GLY A 81 -8.02 -18.28 3.33
N SER A 82 -7.12 -17.81 2.46
CA SER A 82 -5.96 -17.00 2.88
C SER A 82 -6.32 -15.54 3.15
N MET A 83 -7.44 -15.05 2.64
CA MET A 83 -7.88 -13.67 2.83
C MET A 83 -8.33 -13.44 4.27
N ARG A 84 -7.67 -12.47 4.93
CA ARG A 84 -7.96 -12.14 6.33
C ARG A 84 -7.78 -10.65 6.58
N ARG A 85 -8.81 -10.00 7.13
CA ARG A 85 -8.71 -8.63 7.64
C ARG A 85 -7.81 -8.59 8.87
N LEU A 86 -7.04 -7.52 9.05
CA LEU A 86 -6.19 -7.31 10.21
C LEU A 86 -6.94 -6.47 11.25
N GLY A 87 -7.51 -7.12 12.26
CA GLY A 87 -8.35 -6.44 13.26
C GLY A 87 -9.50 -5.68 12.61
N GLU A 88 -9.74 -4.44 13.06
CA GLU A 88 -10.79 -3.56 12.53
C GLU A 88 -10.28 -2.50 11.55
N VAL A 89 -8.99 -2.56 11.19
CA VAL A 89 -8.40 -1.57 10.27
C VAL A 89 -8.68 -1.93 8.80
N ASP A 90 -8.52 -0.95 7.92
CA ASP A 90 -8.66 -1.13 6.47
C ASP A 90 -7.39 -1.73 5.86
N MET A 91 -6.99 -2.89 6.36
CA MET A 91 -5.85 -3.67 5.90
C MET A 91 -6.17 -5.16 5.91
N ALA A 92 -5.72 -5.88 4.91
CA ALA A 92 -5.89 -7.33 4.79
C ALA A 92 -4.62 -8.01 4.29
N VAL A 93 -4.47 -9.28 4.64
CA VAL A 93 -3.48 -10.20 4.06
C VAL A 93 -4.15 -11.14 3.10
N LEU A 94 -3.42 -11.46 2.03
CA LEU A 94 -3.72 -12.47 1.02
C LEU A 94 -2.51 -13.38 0.86
N SER A 95 -2.68 -14.60 0.36
CA SER A 95 -1.55 -15.44 0.02
C SER A 95 -1.72 -16.12 -1.34
N PHE A 96 -0.61 -16.34 -2.01
CA PHE A 96 -0.50 -17.17 -3.20
C PHE A 96 0.80 -17.97 -3.19
N THR A 97 0.92 -18.97 -4.05
CA THR A 97 2.14 -19.75 -4.25
C THR A 97 2.76 -19.50 -5.62
N SER A 98 4.09 -19.46 -5.67
CA SER A 98 4.87 -19.36 -6.91
C SER A 98 6.22 -20.03 -6.79
N SER A 99 6.67 -20.67 -7.86
CA SER A 99 8.06 -21.13 -8.00
C SER A 99 9.03 -20.00 -8.35
N ASN A 100 8.52 -18.88 -8.88
CA ASN A 100 9.33 -17.71 -9.19
C ASN A 100 9.73 -17.00 -7.90
N THR A 101 10.88 -16.32 -7.95
CA THR A 101 11.38 -15.52 -6.83
C THR A 101 11.02 -14.06 -7.05
N TYR A 102 10.32 -13.49 -6.08
CA TYR A 102 9.97 -12.07 -6.03
C TYR A 102 10.59 -11.42 -4.80
N GLU A 103 10.94 -10.15 -4.93
CA GLU A 103 11.34 -9.31 -3.81
C GLU A 103 10.14 -9.07 -2.87
N VAL A 104 10.45 -8.84 -1.59
CA VAL A 104 9.46 -8.44 -0.59
C VAL A 104 9.86 -7.10 0.03
N ALA A 105 8.88 -6.34 0.49
CA ALA A 105 9.09 -5.02 1.05
C ALA A 105 9.99 -5.07 2.30
N GLN A 106 10.92 -4.15 2.38
CA GLN A 106 11.57 -3.82 3.64
C GLN A 106 10.57 -3.05 4.51
N ILE A 107 10.26 -3.59 5.68
CA ILE A 107 9.31 -2.97 6.61
C ILE A 107 10.01 -1.82 7.33
N GLY A 108 9.43 -0.63 7.22
CA GLY A 108 9.88 0.57 7.89
C GLY A 108 9.09 0.87 9.16
N ASP A 109 9.38 2.01 9.75
CA ASP A 109 8.69 2.53 10.92
C ASP A 109 7.97 3.84 10.57
N VAL A 110 6.64 3.84 10.64
CA VAL A 110 5.83 5.04 10.37
C VAL A 110 6.16 6.20 11.32
N ARG A 111 6.70 5.93 12.52
CA ARG A 111 7.11 6.96 13.48
C ARG A 111 8.30 7.78 13.02
N THR A 112 9.07 7.27 12.06
CA THR A 112 10.19 8.01 11.46
C THR A 112 9.76 8.99 10.38
N VAL A 113 8.48 8.99 10.00
CA VAL A 113 7.92 9.80 8.93
C VAL A 113 7.24 11.03 9.52
N SER A 114 7.89 12.18 9.41
CA SER A 114 7.42 13.45 9.96
C SER A 114 6.61 14.26 8.94
N MET A 115 5.78 15.19 9.43
CA MET A 115 5.10 16.17 8.60
C MET A 115 6.12 16.95 7.74
N GLY A 116 5.82 17.12 6.45
CA GLY A 116 6.71 17.74 5.47
C GLY A 116 7.73 16.79 4.83
N SER A 117 7.93 15.57 5.36
CA SER A 117 8.83 14.57 4.76
C SER A 117 8.34 14.14 3.38
N PRO A 118 9.25 13.89 2.42
CA PRO A 118 8.88 13.24 1.17
C PRO A 118 8.30 11.86 1.43
N ILE A 119 7.28 11.49 0.66
CA ILE A 119 6.60 10.20 0.71
C ILE A 119 6.26 9.74 -0.70
N TYR A 120 6.34 8.46 -0.97
CA TYR A 120 6.07 7.88 -2.28
C TYR A 120 4.93 6.88 -2.19
N VAL A 121 4.07 6.89 -3.21
CA VAL A 121 2.95 5.95 -3.31
C VAL A 121 3.02 5.21 -4.63
N ALA A 122 3.00 3.89 -4.58
CA ALA A 122 2.99 3.02 -5.75
C ALA A 122 1.72 2.16 -5.80
N GLY A 123 1.15 2.01 -7.01
CA GLY A 123 -0.03 1.19 -7.22
C GLY A 123 -0.47 1.16 -8.67
N PHE A 124 -1.50 0.38 -8.95
CA PHE A 124 -2.06 0.18 -10.28
C PHE A 124 -3.44 0.84 -10.38
N PRO A 125 -3.54 2.07 -10.92
CA PRO A 125 -4.83 2.71 -11.09
C PRO A 125 -5.71 1.97 -12.11
N LEU A 126 -7.01 2.19 -12.02
CA LEU A 126 -7.95 1.74 -13.04
C LEU A 126 -7.64 2.41 -14.38
N PRO A 127 -7.98 1.75 -15.52
CA PRO A 127 -7.86 2.36 -16.83
C PRO A 127 -8.64 3.66 -16.93
N THR A 128 -8.13 4.57 -17.75
CA THR A 128 -8.83 5.79 -18.16
C THR A 128 -9.01 5.80 -19.66
N SER A 129 -9.81 6.73 -20.20
CA SER A 129 -9.95 6.88 -21.65
C SER A 129 -8.62 7.15 -22.36
N SER A 130 -7.69 7.84 -21.69
CA SER A 130 -6.37 8.16 -22.26
C SER A 130 -5.34 7.06 -22.04
N ILE A 131 -5.50 6.23 -21.01
CA ILE A 131 -4.58 5.15 -20.65
C ILE A 131 -5.43 3.90 -20.38
N PRO A 132 -5.68 3.09 -21.42
CA PRO A 132 -6.63 1.97 -21.37
C PRO A 132 -6.09 0.73 -20.65
N SER A 133 -4.86 0.77 -20.14
CA SER A 133 -4.23 -0.33 -19.40
C SER A 133 -3.90 0.05 -17.97
N ARG A 134 -3.85 -0.94 -17.07
CA ARG A 134 -3.45 -0.74 -15.68
C ARG A 134 -1.92 -0.74 -15.57
N LEU A 135 -1.32 0.42 -15.83
CA LEU A 135 0.12 0.64 -15.64
C LEU A 135 0.38 1.06 -14.20
N MET A 136 1.44 0.52 -13.60
CA MET A 136 1.89 0.98 -12.29
C MET A 136 2.20 2.48 -12.31
N ARG A 137 1.76 3.19 -11.29
CA ARG A 137 2.13 4.58 -11.04
C ARG A 137 2.99 4.64 -9.79
N PHE A 138 4.02 5.47 -9.88
CA PHE A 138 4.85 5.87 -8.75
C PHE A 138 4.70 7.38 -8.61
N LEU A 139 4.19 7.81 -7.48
CA LEU A 139 3.80 9.20 -7.24
C LEU A 139 4.57 9.73 -6.04
N ASP A 140 5.18 10.88 -6.20
CA ASP A 140 5.81 11.64 -5.12
C ASP A 140 4.82 12.59 -4.45
N GLY A 141 5.12 12.95 -3.22
CA GLY A 141 4.35 13.88 -2.43
C GLY A 141 5.00 14.14 -1.08
N LYS A 142 4.25 14.76 -0.19
CA LYS A 142 4.71 15.07 1.17
C LYS A 142 3.70 14.60 2.20
N VAL A 143 4.22 14.20 3.35
CA VAL A 143 3.40 13.95 4.53
C VAL A 143 2.75 15.25 4.98
N ILE A 144 1.41 15.26 5.07
CA ILE A 144 0.62 16.38 5.58
C ILE A 144 0.43 16.24 7.08
N ALA A 145 0.16 15.01 7.55
CA ALA A 145 0.03 14.70 8.96
C ALA A 145 0.41 13.22 9.22
N ASN A 146 0.96 12.97 10.40
CA ASN A 146 1.13 11.63 10.94
C ASN A 146 0.51 11.65 12.34
N ALA A 147 -0.73 11.17 12.44
CA ALA A 147 -1.52 11.28 13.66
C ALA A 147 -1.01 10.33 14.73
N SER A 148 -0.96 10.78 15.99
CA SER A 148 -0.62 9.94 17.13
C SER A 148 -1.71 8.93 17.48
N VAL A 149 -2.95 9.20 17.05
CA VAL A 149 -4.12 8.34 17.21
C VAL A 149 -4.73 8.13 15.85
N SER A 150 -4.98 6.87 15.48
CA SER A 150 -5.62 6.55 14.22
C SER A 150 -7.10 6.94 14.21
N THR A 151 -7.58 7.33 13.04
CA THR A 151 -9.00 7.51 12.77
C THR A 151 -9.71 6.15 12.67
N PRO A 152 -11.04 6.10 12.56
CA PRO A 152 -11.74 4.89 12.18
C PRO A 152 -11.12 4.21 10.95
N ASN A 153 -11.10 2.88 10.90
CA ASN A 153 -10.40 2.06 9.89
C ASN A 153 -8.86 2.12 9.93
N GLY A 154 -8.26 2.76 10.95
CA GLY A 154 -6.82 2.77 11.17
C GLY A 154 -6.05 3.79 10.34
N TYR A 155 -6.71 4.74 9.67
CA TYR A 155 -6.01 5.77 8.91
C TYR A 155 -5.26 6.71 9.84
N GLN A 156 -3.98 6.90 9.57
CA GLN A 156 -3.11 7.69 10.42
C GLN A 156 -2.19 8.61 9.61
N LEU A 157 -1.65 8.13 8.51
CA LEU A 157 -0.70 8.87 7.69
C LEU A 157 -1.45 9.57 6.55
N LEU A 158 -1.39 10.91 6.53
CA LEU A 158 -2.01 11.76 5.52
C LEU A 158 -0.93 12.40 4.63
N TYR A 159 -1.18 12.44 3.32
CA TYR A 159 -0.18 12.91 2.34
C TYR A 159 -0.83 13.48 1.07
N SER A 160 -0.01 14.23 0.30
CA SER A 160 -0.44 15.04 -0.85
C SER A 160 -0.30 14.36 -2.21
N ASN A 161 0.14 13.09 -2.27
CA ASN A 161 0.30 12.37 -3.54
C ASN A 161 -1.03 12.28 -4.30
N GLN A 162 -1.02 12.53 -5.61
CA GLN A 162 -2.24 12.50 -6.44
C GLN A 162 -2.61 11.07 -6.85
N THR A 163 -3.14 10.30 -5.93
CA THR A 163 -3.54 8.92 -6.19
C THR A 163 -4.83 8.83 -7.02
N LEU A 164 -5.02 7.67 -7.63
CA LEU A 164 -6.16 7.39 -8.50
C LEU A 164 -6.92 6.14 -8.01
N PRO A 165 -8.21 5.99 -8.31
CA PRO A 165 -8.95 4.76 -8.08
C PRO A 165 -8.21 3.54 -8.62
N GLY A 166 -8.17 2.44 -7.87
CA GLY A 166 -7.39 1.23 -8.16
C GLY A 166 -6.01 1.20 -7.52
N MET A 167 -5.47 2.32 -7.03
CA MET A 167 -4.21 2.34 -6.28
C MET A 167 -4.37 1.91 -4.81
N SER A 168 -5.59 1.79 -4.31
CA SER A 168 -5.88 1.26 -2.96
C SER A 168 -5.21 -0.09 -2.75
N GLY A 169 -4.56 -0.27 -1.60
CA GLY A 169 -3.73 -1.42 -1.27
C GLY A 169 -2.26 -1.28 -1.69
N GLY A 170 -1.90 -0.23 -2.42
CA GLY A 170 -0.54 0.01 -2.90
C GLY A 170 0.43 0.45 -1.81
N ALA A 171 1.72 0.42 -2.14
CA ALA A 171 2.80 0.73 -1.22
C ALA A 171 2.87 2.22 -0.90
N VAL A 172 3.02 2.55 0.39
CA VAL A 172 3.42 3.88 0.87
C VAL A 172 4.82 3.76 1.45
N MET A 173 5.79 4.45 0.84
CA MET A 173 7.22 4.27 1.10
C MET A 173 7.89 5.58 1.53
N ASN A 174 8.82 5.47 2.47
CA ASN A 174 9.66 6.60 2.89
C ASN A 174 10.84 6.82 1.92
N VAL A 175 11.65 7.82 2.20
CA VAL A 175 12.83 8.20 1.39
C VAL A 175 13.96 7.16 1.39
N THR A 176 13.92 6.16 2.25
CA THR A 176 14.88 5.05 2.29
C THR A 176 14.34 3.78 1.62
N GLY A 177 13.24 3.89 0.87
CA GLY A 177 12.63 2.76 0.17
C GLY A 177 11.93 1.74 1.06
N GLN A 178 11.67 2.08 2.33
CA GLN A 178 10.98 1.19 3.26
C GLN A 178 9.47 1.40 3.22
N LEU A 179 8.71 0.32 3.34
CA LEU A 179 7.26 0.33 3.43
C LEU A 179 6.82 0.85 4.80
N VAL A 180 6.12 1.97 4.84
CA VAL A 180 5.63 2.62 6.08
C VAL A 180 4.11 2.55 6.22
N GLY A 181 3.39 2.21 5.15
CA GLY A 181 1.93 2.06 5.18
C GLY A 181 1.38 1.46 3.91
N ILE A 182 0.07 1.18 3.94
CA ILE A 182 -0.71 0.74 2.78
C ILE A 182 -1.68 1.86 2.40
N HIS A 183 -1.62 2.31 1.14
CA HIS A 183 -2.54 3.33 0.62
C HIS A 183 -3.97 2.84 0.69
N ALA A 184 -4.83 3.62 1.30
CA ALA A 184 -6.21 3.24 1.51
C ALA A 184 -7.17 4.09 0.66
N SER A 185 -7.30 5.38 0.94
CA SER A 185 -8.36 6.20 0.40
C SER A 185 -7.93 7.66 0.22
N ALA A 186 -8.63 8.38 -0.65
CA ALA A 186 -8.61 9.84 -0.64
C ALA A 186 -9.54 10.36 0.46
N GLU A 187 -9.10 11.40 1.16
CA GLU A 187 -9.95 12.15 2.07
C GLU A 187 -11.05 12.87 1.29
N ARG A 188 -12.25 12.85 1.80
CA ARG A 188 -13.40 13.54 1.23
C ARG A 188 -13.94 14.54 2.23
N ALA A 189 -14.18 15.77 1.76
CA ALA A 189 -14.88 16.76 2.57
C ALA A 189 -16.35 16.35 2.76
N ASP A 190 -16.94 16.73 3.89
CA ASP A 190 -18.37 16.52 4.15
C ASP A 190 -19.28 17.31 3.19
N GLN A 191 -18.69 18.30 2.48
CA GLN A 191 -19.40 19.08 1.47
C GLN A 191 -19.65 18.25 0.22
N ILE A 192 -20.88 18.29 -0.24
CA ILE A 192 -21.31 17.67 -1.48
C ILE A 192 -21.17 18.68 -2.62
N SER A 193 -20.51 18.29 -3.70
CA SER A 193 -20.43 19.11 -4.91
C SER A 193 -21.83 19.29 -5.51
N GLU A 194 -22.27 20.54 -5.71
CA GLU A 194 -23.56 20.86 -6.33
C GLU A 194 -23.70 20.30 -7.74
N SER A 195 -22.59 20.20 -8.49
CA SER A 195 -22.58 19.69 -9.86
C SER A 195 -22.61 18.19 -10.00
N SER A 196 -22.08 17.44 -9.02
CA SER A 196 -21.93 15.98 -9.12
C SER A 196 -22.72 15.18 -8.09
N GLY A 197 -23.25 15.84 -7.05
CA GLY A 197 -23.91 15.17 -5.91
C GLY A 197 -22.96 14.27 -5.09
N LYS A 198 -21.65 14.43 -5.25
CA LYS A 198 -20.61 13.61 -4.59
C LYS A 198 -19.75 14.46 -3.66
N ALA A 199 -19.25 13.85 -2.59
CA ALA A 199 -18.29 14.47 -1.70
C ALA A 199 -17.02 14.89 -2.46
N VAL A 200 -16.55 16.11 -2.19
CA VAL A 200 -15.38 16.70 -2.86
C VAL A 200 -14.09 16.09 -2.28
N ALA A 201 -13.16 15.69 -3.14
CA ALA A 201 -11.83 15.30 -2.72
C ALA A 201 -11.05 16.52 -2.21
N THR A 202 -10.41 16.41 -1.05
CA THR A 202 -9.62 17.51 -0.45
C THR A 202 -8.23 17.65 -1.07
N GLY A 203 -7.79 16.65 -1.85
CA GLY A 203 -6.42 16.53 -2.33
C GLY A 203 -5.50 15.80 -1.35
N THR A 204 -6.00 15.46 -0.17
CA THR A 204 -5.30 14.64 0.83
C THR A 204 -5.61 13.16 0.62
N ASN A 205 -4.62 12.32 0.80
CA ASN A 205 -4.76 10.87 0.77
C ASN A 205 -4.36 10.28 2.12
N GLN A 206 -4.81 9.04 2.38
CA GLN A 206 -4.70 8.39 3.68
C GLN A 206 -4.12 6.99 3.53
N ALA A 207 -3.29 6.60 4.50
CA ALA A 207 -2.78 5.24 4.62
C ALA A 207 -3.01 4.67 6.01
N VAL A 208 -3.11 3.34 6.04
CA VAL A 208 -3.02 2.54 7.27
C VAL A 208 -1.54 2.24 7.51
N PRO A 209 -0.99 2.56 8.69
CA PRO A 209 0.41 2.31 9.03
C PRO A 209 0.78 0.83 8.95
N ILE A 210 2.02 0.56 8.53
CA ILE A 210 2.55 -0.81 8.45
C ILE A 210 2.66 -1.49 9.82
N SER A 211 2.71 -0.72 10.90
CA SER A 211 2.75 -1.25 12.28
C SER A 211 1.59 -2.18 12.61
N TYR A 212 0.42 -1.99 11.99
CA TYR A 212 -0.70 -2.93 12.15
C TYR A 212 -0.39 -4.32 11.61
N TYR A 213 0.37 -4.44 10.53
CA TYR A 213 0.82 -5.73 10.04
C TYR A 213 1.62 -6.48 11.12
N GLY A 214 2.59 -5.83 11.75
CA GLY A 214 3.40 -6.44 12.82
C GLY A 214 2.63 -6.80 14.10
N GLN A 215 1.44 -6.24 14.33
CA GLN A 215 0.59 -6.57 15.48
C GLN A 215 -0.25 -7.84 15.30
N PHE A 216 -0.53 -8.22 14.05
CA PHE A 216 -1.48 -9.29 13.73
C PHE A 216 -0.88 -10.49 13.01
N VAL A 217 0.46 -10.50 12.76
CA VAL A 217 1.16 -11.56 12.00
C VAL A 217 2.34 -12.15 12.77
#